data_ab4d9cbecd71e0dc9209e563f21d6d3a
#
_entry.id   ab4d9cbecd71e0dc9209e563f21d6d3a
#
_cell.length_a   1.000
_cell.length_b   1.000
_cell.length_c   1.000
_cell.angle_alpha   90.00
_cell.angle_beta   90.00
_cell.angle_gamma   90.00
#
_symmetry.space_group_name_H-M   'P 1'
#
loop_
_entity.id
_entity.type
_entity.pdbx_description
1 polymer ?
#
loop_
_entity_poly.entity_id
_entity_poly.type
_entity_poly.pdbx_seq_one_letter_code
_entity_poly.pdbx_strand_id
1 'polypeptide(L)'
;MITSTPTALIAAAPSLLRQGLVATLRAHWPLLHLTLTADTTQVVPLLHDTGFNMLVLDAALPGRALPLLLAQVRIARPSQRLVLLAEQPAGQLARRGPAPVEPLLLSRHVGPEALVAALSVWLDAPESAPEAVLHLDMQSDPFSRRELQVLRLVMDDQCNEEIADHLCLSVRTIESHRRTLLQKAGTRTLVGLAARAVREGWVA
;
A
#
# COMPACT_ATOMS: atom_id res chain seq x y z
N MET A 1 0.02 24.92 -23.54
CA MET A 1 0.10 23.78 -22.63
C MET A 1 0.03 24.33 -21.22
N ILE A 2 -1.12 24.23 -20.56
CA ILE A 2 -1.29 24.67 -19.18
C ILE A 2 -0.75 23.50 -18.33
N THR A 3 0.49 23.61 -17.86
CA THR A 3 1.02 22.67 -16.85
C THR A 3 0.26 22.92 -15.58
N SER A 4 -0.72 22.06 -15.26
CA SER A 4 -1.39 22.12 -13.98
C SER A 4 -0.36 21.84 -12.89
N THR A 5 -0.20 22.77 -11.95
CA THR A 5 0.70 22.59 -10.82
C THR A 5 0.18 21.42 -9.98
N PRO A 6 1.05 20.43 -9.63
CA PRO A 6 0.61 19.29 -8.86
C PRO A 6 0.10 19.72 -7.47
N THR A 7 -0.97 19.07 -7.03
CA THR A 7 -1.66 19.38 -5.78
C THR A 7 -1.76 18.15 -4.89
N ALA A 8 -1.54 18.29 -3.59
CA ALA A 8 -1.70 17.20 -2.63
C ALA A 8 -2.50 17.65 -1.40
N LEU A 9 -3.42 16.79 -0.97
CA LEU A 9 -4.13 16.93 0.29
C LEU A 9 -3.45 16.05 1.35
N ILE A 10 -3.07 16.64 2.47
CA ILE A 10 -2.50 15.94 3.62
C ILE A 10 -3.48 15.99 4.78
N ALA A 11 -4.04 14.85 5.12
CA ALA A 11 -4.93 14.65 6.25
C ALA A 11 -4.15 14.00 7.41
N ALA A 12 -3.64 14.82 8.32
CA ALA A 12 -2.85 14.40 9.47
C ALA A 12 -2.98 15.39 10.63
N ALA A 13 -2.93 14.89 11.87
CA ALA A 13 -2.93 15.73 13.05
C ALA A 13 -1.70 16.67 13.08
N PRO A 14 -1.81 17.86 13.71
CA PRO A 14 -0.66 18.73 13.94
C PRO A 14 0.40 18.01 14.79
N SER A 15 1.48 17.59 14.17
CA SER A 15 2.53 16.77 14.78
C SER A 15 3.87 16.99 14.08
N LEU A 16 4.96 16.49 14.68
CA LEU A 16 6.29 16.47 14.04
C LEU A 16 6.26 15.64 12.76
N LEU A 17 5.50 14.55 12.71
CA LEU A 17 5.32 13.75 11.50
C LEU A 17 4.76 14.61 10.35
N ARG A 18 3.68 15.36 10.59
CA ARG A 18 3.11 16.26 9.57
C ARG A 18 4.09 17.36 9.15
N GLN A 19 4.81 17.95 10.09
CA GLN A 19 5.81 18.98 9.78
C GLN A 19 6.96 18.40 8.95
N GLY A 20 7.50 17.24 9.33
CA GLY A 20 8.53 16.53 8.58
C GLY A 20 8.07 16.16 7.18
N LEU A 21 6.85 15.62 7.03
CA LEU A 21 6.25 15.31 5.74
C LEU A 21 6.16 16.55 4.83
N VAL A 22 5.61 17.65 5.35
CA VAL A 22 5.49 18.92 4.61
C VAL A 22 6.86 19.48 4.23
N ALA A 23 7.83 19.44 5.14
CA ALA A 23 9.19 19.91 4.87
C ALA A 23 9.87 19.09 3.77
N THR A 24 9.77 17.76 3.84
CA THR A 24 10.30 16.83 2.82
C THR A 24 9.67 17.06 1.45
N LEU A 25 8.35 17.17 1.39
CA LEU A 25 7.63 17.39 0.13
C LEU A 25 8.00 18.74 -0.50
N ARG A 26 8.08 19.80 0.28
CA ARG A 26 8.47 21.14 -0.22
C ARG A 26 9.93 21.19 -0.68
N ALA A 27 10.81 20.46 -0.01
CA ALA A 27 12.22 20.42 -0.39
C ALA A 27 12.45 19.75 -1.74
N HIS A 28 11.70 18.68 -2.04
CA HIS A 28 11.86 17.89 -3.27
C HIS A 28 10.95 18.36 -4.42
N TRP A 29 9.73 18.81 -4.11
CA TRP A 29 8.76 19.31 -5.09
C TRP A 29 8.29 20.72 -4.72
N PRO A 30 9.09 21.76 -4.97
CA PRO A 30 8.77 23.15 -4.57
C PRO A 30 7.48 23.68 -5.20
N LEU A 31 7.09 23.16 -6.37
CA LEU A 31 5.87 23.53 -7.08
C LEU A 31 4.62 22.77 -6.62
N LEU A 32 4.75 21.80 -5.71
CA LEU A 32 3.64 21.02 -5.19
C LEU A 32 2.81 21.88 -4.22
N HIS A 33 1.56 22.14 -4.59
CA HIS A 33 0.63 22.81 -3.71
C HIS A 33 0.08 21.86 -2.65
N LEU A 34 0.32 22.18 -1.38
CA LEU A 34 -0.08 21.37 -0.24
C LEU A 34 -1.28 22.00 0.47
N THR A 35 -2.37 21.26 0.56
CA THR A 35 -3.52 21.55 1.42
C THR A 35 -3.47 20.65 2.64
N LEU A 36 -3.67 21.19 3.84
CA LEU A 36 -3.56 20.46 5.10
C LEU A 36 -4.91 20.45 5.81
N THR A 37 -5.32 19.31 6.31
CA THR A 37 -6.44 19.17 7.23
C THR A 37 -6.10 18.27 8.40
N ALA A 38 -6.71 18.55 9.56
CA ALA A 38 -6.65 17.68 10.73
C ALA A 38 -8.02 17.02 11.02
N ASP A 39 -8.99 17.28 10.17
CA ASP A 39 -10.36 16.83 10.32
C ASP A 39 -10.74 15.84 9.23
N THR A 40 -11.04 14.60 9.62
CA THR A 40 -11.47 13.54 8.70
C THR A 40 -12.77 13.86 7.98
N THR A 41 -13.62 14.72 8.57
CA THR A 41 -14.90 15.11 7.95
C THR A 41 -14.73 16.02 6.76
N GLN A 42 -13.63 16.78 6.69
CA GLN A 42 -13.29 17.69 5.60
C GLN A 42 -12.60 17.00 4.41
N VAL A 43 -12.09 15.78 4.58
CA VAL A 43 -11.34 15.11 3.52
C VAL A 43 -12.16 14.93 2.26
N VAL A 44 -13.38 14.39 2.38
CA VAL A 44 -14.25 14.12 1.23
C VAL A 44 -14.76 15.42 0.57
N PRO A 45 -15.27 16.41 1.30
CA PRO A 45 -15.61 17.72 0.73
C PRO A 45 -14.44 18.36 -0.05
N LEU A 46 -13.25 18.41 0.53
CA LEU A 46 -12.07 18.98 -0.13
C LEU A 46 -11.72 18.23 -1.43
N LEU A 47 -11.85 16.92 -1.44
CA LEU A 47 -11.63 16.13 -2.65
C LEU A 47 -12.67 16.40 -3.74
N HIS A 48 -13.90 16.78 -3.37
CA HIS A 48 -14.95 17.18 -4.31
C HIS A 48 -14.69 18.54 -4.92
N ASP A 49 -14.33 19.50 -4.08
CA ASP A 49 -14.20 20.91 -4.48
C ASP A 49 -12.90 21.16 -5.26
N THR A 50 -11.86 20.41 -4.97
CA THR A 50 -10.53 20.58 -5.56
C THR A 50 -10.01 19.26 -6.10
N GLY A 51 -9.53 19.25 -7.35
CA GLY A 51 -8.88 18.09 -7.95
C GLY A 51 -7.46 17.94 -7.40
N PHE A 52 -7.26 17.08 -6.38
CA PHE A 52 -5.93 16.74 -5.89
C PHE A 52 -5.32 15.59 -6.69
N ASN A 53 -4.05 15.71 -7.06
CA ASN A 53 -3.30 14.62 -7.69
C ASN A 53 -3.01 13.49 -6.70
N MET A 54 -2.89 13.82 -5.38
CA MET A 54 -2.55 12.85 -4.35
C MET A 54 -3.24 13.20 -3.02
N LEU A 55 -3.68 12.17 -2.29
CA LEU A 55 -4.12 12.24 -0.90
C LEU A 55 -3.13 11.49 -0.01
N VAL A 56 -2.58 12.15 1.00
CA VAL A 56 -1.82 11.52 2.08
C VAL A 56 -2.68 11.50 3.33
N LEU A 57 -2.95 10.30 3.86
CA LEU A 57 -3.82 10.10 5.02
C LEU A 57 -3.03 9.42 6.15
N ASP A 58 -2.99 10.05 7.31
CA ASP A 58 -2.47 9.45 8.54
C ASP A 58 -3.56 8.55 9.16
N ALA A 59 -3.28 7.24 9.26
CA ALA A 59 -4.20 6.26 9.84
C ALA A 59 -4.53 6.53 11.31
N ALA A 60 -3.68 7.27 12.02
CA ALA A 60 -3.90 7.67 13.42
C ALA A 60 -4.69 8.97 13.57
N LEU A 61 -5.15 9.58 12.47
CA LEU A 61 -5.96 10.79 12.54
C LEU A 61 -7.28 10.51 13.28
N PRO A 62 -7.59 11.22 14.39
CA PRO A 62 -8.82 11.03 15.12
C PRO A 62 -10.04 11.43 14.30
N GLY A 63 -11.17 10.78 14.54
CA GLY A 63 -12.42 11.10 13.89
C GLY A 63 -13.14 9.87 13.34
N ARG A 64 -13.52 9.89 12.05
CA ARG A 64 -14.22 8.75 11.42
C ARG A 64 -13.35 7.50 11.39
N ALA A 65 -13.99 6.33 11.57
CA ALA A 65 -13.30 5.06 11.39
C ALA A 65 -12.62 5.02 10.00
N LEU A 66 -11.34 4.74 9.99
CA LEU A 66 -10.51 4.72 8.77
C LEU A 66 -11.12 3.90 7.61
N PRO A 67 -11.70 2.70 7.82
CA PRO A 67 -12.32 1.94 6.75
C PRO A 67 -13.50 2.68 6.08
N LEU A 68 -14.29 3.42 6.87
CA LEU A 68 -15.41 4.19 6.37
C LEU A 68 -14.93 5.39 5.54
N LEU A 69 -13.91 6.10 6.02
CA LEU A 69 -13.30 7.21 5.30
C LEU A 69 -12.70 6.75 3.97
N LEU A 70 -11.98 5.62 3.96
CA LEU A 70 -11.42 5.04 2.74
C LEU A 70 -12.51 4.64 1.74
N ALA A 71 -13.62 4.07 2.21
CA ALA A 71 -14.76 3.75 1.35
C ALA A 71 -15.37 5.02 0.73
N GLN A 72 -15.54 6.08 1.51
CA GLN A 72 -16.06 7.36 1.02
C GLN A 72 -15.11 8.04 0.01
N VAL A 73 -13.81 8.02 0.25
CA VAL A 73 -12.80 8.53 -0.70
C VAL A 73 -12.87 7.76 -2.02
N ARG A 74 -12.99 6.43 -1.97
CA ARG A 74 -13.11 5.60 -3.16
C ARG A 74 -14.39 5.86 -3.97
N ILE A 75 -15.50 6.11 -3.28
CA ILE A 75 -16.77 6.47 -3.93
C ILE A 75 -16.67 7.85 -4.59
N ALA A 76 -16.10 8.83 -3.87
CA ALA A 76 -15.97 10.20 -4.34
C ALA A 76 -14.97 10.34 -5.50
N ARG A 77 -13.84 9.63 -5.41
CA ARG A 77 -12.72 9.69 -6.37
C ARG A 77 -12.09 8.30 -6.53
N PRO A 78 -12.62 7.44 -7.41
CA PRO A 78 -12.10 6.06 -7.61
C PRO A 78 -10.63 6.01 -8.03
N SER A 79 -10.17 6.97 -8.83
CA SER A 79 -8.79 7.06 -9.34
C SER A 79 -7.86 7.88 -8.44
N GLN A 80 -8.29 8.28 -7.22
CA GLN A 80 -7.47 9.09 -6.34
C GLN A 80 -6.23 8.32 -5.89
N ARG A 81 -5.05 8.85 -6.20
CA ARG A 81 -3.78 8.35 -5.66
C ARG A 81 -3.77 8.58 -4.15
N LEU A 82 -3.68 7.50 -3.38
CA LEU A 82 -3.78 7.51 -1.93
C LEU A 82 -2.52 6.95 -1.28
N VAL A 83 -1.89 7.74 -0.43
CA VAL A 83 -0.83 7.30 0.49
C VAL A 83 -1.44 7.15 1.88
N LEU A 84 -1.28 5.99 2.49
CA LEU A 84 -1.72 5.73 3.85
C LEU A 84 -0.50 5.56 4.76
N LEU A 85 -0.37 6.44 5.75
CA LEU A 85 0.66 6.35 6.78
C LEU A 85 0.12 5.55 7.97
N ALA A 86 0.72 4.40 8.29
CA ALA A 86 0.30 3.53 9.39
C ALA A 86 1.49 3.08 10.25
N GLU A 87 1.26 2.79 11.53
CA GLU A 87 2.32 2.30 12.43
C GLU A 87 2.80 0.91 12.06
N GLN A 88 1.87 0.05 11.64
CA GLN A 88 2.19 -1.27 11.12
C GLN A 88 1.77 -1.34 9.65
N PRO A 89 2.47 -2.13 8.82
CA PRO A 89 2.01 -2.37 7.47
C PRO A 89 0.61 -2.97 7.53
N ALA A 90 -0.38 -2.15 7.20
CA ALA A 90 -1.80 -2.45 7.35
C ALA A 90 -2.24 -3.55 6.37
N GLY A 91 -1.77 -4.79 6.60
CA GLY A 91 -2.10 -5.96 5.78
C GLY A 91 -3.58 -6.32 5.74
N GLN A 92 -4.42 -5.68 6.56
CA GLN A 92 -5.86 -5.93 6.62
C GLN A 92 -6.74 -4.78 6.14
N LEU A 93 -6.22 -3.54 6.07
CA LEU A 93 -7.03 -2.37 5.72
C LEU A 93 -7.21 -2.15 4.21
N ALA A 94 -6.30 -2.66 3.40
CA ALA A 94 -6.29 -2.44 1.95
C ALA A 94 -7.14 -3.45 1.13
N ARG A 95 -7.64 -4.54 1.73
CA ARG A 95 -8.19 -5.69 1.00
C ARG A 95 -9.72 -5.83 1.01
N ARG A 96 -10.49 -4.77 0.99
CA ARG A 96 -11.96 -4.88 0.82
C ARG A 96 -12.42 -4.11 -0.41
N GLY A 97 -12.48 -4.81 -1.53
CA GLY A 97 -13.16 -4.41 -2.76
C GLY A 97 -12.22 -4.17 -3.95
N PRO A 98 -12.70 -4.33 -5.17
CA PRO A 98 -11.97 -4.00 -6.39
C PRO A 98 -11.84 -2.47 -6.46
N ALA A 99 -10.69 -1.93 -6.11
CA ALA A 99 -10.36 -0.53 -6.34
C ALA A 99 -9.42 -0.44 -7.54
N PRO A 100 -9.64 0.49 -8.48
CA PRO A 100 -8.77 0.65 -9.65
C PRO A 100 -7.36 1.10 -9.25
N VAL A 101 -7.18 1.71 -8.08
CA VAL A 101 -5.87 2.14 -7.56
C VAL A 101 -5.69 1.65 -6.13
N GLU A 102 -4.68 0.82 -5.89
CA GLU A 102 -4.33 0.40 -4.53
C GLU A 102 -3.63 1.55 -3.78
N PRO A 103 -3.94 1.75 -2.48
CA PRO A 103 -3.25 2.76 -1.68
C PRO A 103 -1.79 2.37 -1.46
N LEU A 104 -0.89 3.34 -1.60
CA LEU A 104 0.50 3.18 -1.21
C LEU A 104 0.59 3.19 0.32
N LEU A 105 1.00 2.07 0.91
CA LEU A 105 1.13 1.92 2.35
C LEU A 105 2.56 2.26 2.78
N LEU A 106 2.72 3.27 3.62
CA LEU A 106 4.00 3.66 4.19
C LEU A 106 3.96 3.59 5.72
N SER A 107 5.10 3.28 6.32
CA SER A 107 5.24 3.41 7.77
C SER A 107 5.16 4.88 8.19
N ARG A 108 4.55 5.18 9.33
CA ARG A 108 4.62 6.52 9.95
C ARG A 108 6.05 6.92 10.33
N HIS A 109 6.95 5.95 10.42
CA HIS A 109 8.38 6.13 10.71
C HIS A 109 9.25 6.07 9.44
N VAL A 110 8.64 6.18 8.25
CA VAL A 110 9.37 6.20 6.98
C VAL A 110 10.35 7.39 6.96
N GLY A 111 11.60 7.12 6.59
CA GLY A 111 12.61 8.18 6.44
C GLY A 111 12.29 9.08 5.23
N PRO A 112 12.81 10.33 5.22
CA PRO A 112 12.57 11.29 4.13
C PRO A 112 12.95 10.74 2.76
N GLU A 113 14.10 10.08 2.64
CA GLU A 113 14.58 9.52 1.36
C GLU A 113 13.67 8.42 0.82
N ALA A 114 13.22 7.51 1.68
CA ALA A 114 12.32 6.44 1.29
C ALA A 114 10.91 6.98 0.93
N LEU A 115 10.46 8.03 1.61
CA LEU A 115 9.23 8.74 1.26
C LEU A 115 9.35 9.36 -0.14
N VAL A 116 10.44 10.06 -0.41
CA VAL A 116 10.71 10.68 -1.72
C VAL A 116 10.76 9.62 -2.81
N ALA A 117 11.52 8.54 -2.62
CA ALA A 117 11.60 7.45 -3.58
C ALA A 117 10.23 6.81 -3.89
N ALA A 118 9.38 6.69 -2.86
CA ALA A 118 8.04 6.13 -3.03
C ALA A 118 7.07 7.06 -3.79
N LEU A 119 7.23 8.38 -3.65
CA LEU A 119 6.34 9.39 -4.24
C LEU A 119 6.81 9.92 -5.60
N SER A 120 8.13 9.86 -5.89
CA SER A 120 8.68 10.32 -7.18
C SER A 120 8.04 9.62 -8.38
N VAL A 121 7.69 8.35 -8.22
CA VAL A 121 6.94 7.58 -9.23
C VAL A 121 5.62 8.26 -9.64
N TRP A 122 4.97 8.96 -8.72
CA TRP A 122 3.68 9.62 -8.96
C TRP A 122 3.79 11.10 -9.30
N LEU A 123 4.81 11.77 -8.77
CA LEU A 123 4.94 13.22 -8.88
C LEU A 123 5.85 13.64 -10.03
N ASP A 124 6.82 12.79 -10.40
CA ASP A 124 7.77 13.07 -11.48
C ASP A 124 7.34 12.47 -12.83
N ALA A 125 6.28 11.64 -12.83
CA ALA A 125 5.73 11.09 -14.07
C ALA A 125 4.99 12.17 -14.86
N PRO A 126 5.24 12.33 -16.19
CA PRO A 126 4.49 13.25 -17.02
C PRO A 126 3.00 12.88 -17.04
N GLU A 127 2.12 13.90 -16.98
CA GLU A 127 0.64 13.74 -16.97
C GLU A 127 0.04 12.93 -18.13
N SER A 128 0.84 12.62 -19.15
CA SER A 128 0.43 11.92 -20.38
C SER A 128 0.80 10.45 -20.45
N ALA A 129 1.31 9.84 -19.36
CA ALA A 129 1.53 8.40 -19.36
C ALA A 129 0.19 7.68 -19.17
N PRO A 130 -0.25 6.84 -20.14
CA PRO A 130 -1.43 6.02 -19.93
C PRO A 130 -1.22 5.11 -18.71
N GLU A 131 -2.28 4.83 -17.96
CA GLU A 131 -2.33 4.04 -16.71
C GLU A 131 -1.69 2.63 -16.77
N ALA A 132 -0.91 2.33 -17.80
CA ALA A 132 -0.45 0.98 -18.11
C ALA A 132 0.97 0.65 -17.63
N VAL A 133 1.76 1.57 -17.07
CA VAL A 133 3.15 1.24 -16.72
C VAL A 133 3.58 1.88 -15.41
N LEU A 134 3.22 1.28 -14.30
CA LEU A 134 3.99 1.40 -13.05
C LEU A 134 3.98 0.08 -12.29
N HIS A 135 4.31 -0.99 -13.00
CA HIS A 135 5.06 -2.07 -12.38
C HIS A 135 6.54 -1.72 -12.51
N LEU A 136 7.04 -0.82 -11.68
CA LEU A 136 8.45 -0.83 -11.38
C LEU A 136 8.70 -2.15 -10.67
N ASP A 137 9.59 -2.96 -11.26
CA ASP A 137 10.27 -4.11 -10.68
C ASP A 137 11.00 -3.75 -9.37
N MET A 138 10.28 -3.42 -8.33
CA MET A 138 10.57 -4.00 -7.05
C MET A 138 10.02 -5.40 -7.18
N GLN A 139 10.89 -6.40 -7.26
CA GLN A 139 10.57 -7.81 -7.31
C GLN A 139 9.26 -8.05 -6.54
N SER A 140 8.14 -7.96 -7.27
CA SER A 140 6.84 -8.25 -6.71
C SER A 140 6.86 -9.74 -6.51
N ASP A 141 7.17 -10.16 -5.29
CA ASP A 141 6.93 -11.52 -4.89
C ASP A 141 5.57 -11.90 -5.44
N PRO A 142 5.46 -12.93 -6.27
CA PRO A 142 4.18 -13.33 -6.86
C PRO A 142 3.16 -13.72 -5.80
N PHE A 143 3.55 -13.64 -4.53
CA PHE A 143 2.84 -14.09 -3.35
C PHE A 143 2.44 -12.91 -2.46
N SER A 144 1.24 -12.98 -1.91
CA SER A 144 0.82 -12.10 -0.83
C SER A 144 1.63 -12.36 0.44
N ARG A 145 1.72 -11.38 1.34
CA ARG A 145 2.39 -11.55 2.64
C ARG A 145 1.92 -12.79 3.41
N ARG A 146 0.62 -13.12 3.33
CA ARG A 146 0.08 -14.32 3.98
C ARG A 146 0.54 -15.59 3.30
N GLU A 147 0.63 -15.59 1.99
CA GLU A 147 1.20 -16.69 1.22
C GLU A 147 2.68 -16.85 1.51
N LEU A 148 3.44 -15.75 1.66
CA LEU A 148 4.85 -15.80 2.08
C LEU A 148 5.02 -16.34 3.50
N GLN A 149 4.12 -15.98 4.45
CA GLN A 149 4.13 -16.57 5.78
C GLN A 149 3.91 -18.08 5.72
N VAL A 150 2.91 -18.54 4.96
CA VAL A 150 2.66 -19.97 4.77
C VAL A 150 3.85 -20.62 4.06
N LEU A 151 4.42 -19.98 3.03
CA LEU A 151 5.58 -20.49 2.31
C LEU A 151 6.79 -20.70 3.25
N ARG A 152 7.09 -19.74 4.12
CA ARG A 152 8.18 -19.86 5.11
C ARG A 152 7.97 -21.06 6.03
N LEU A 153 6.78 -21.19 6.62
CA LEU A 153 6.46 -22.29 7.50
C LEU A 153 6.48 -23.66 6.78
N VAL A 154 6.10 -23.68 5.49
CA VAL A 154 6.28 -24.87 4.63
C VAL A 154 7.76 -25.18 4.39
N MET A 155 8.62 -24.16 4.24
CA MET A 155 10.07 -24.35 4.12
C MET A 155 10.71 -24.81 5.42
N ASP A 156 10.12 -24.45 6.57
CA ASP A 156 10.49 -24.93 7.92
C ASP A 156 9.92 -26.33 8.23
N ASP A 157 9.45 -27.04 7.19
CA ASP A 157 8.92 -28.43 7.24
C ASP A 157 7.70 -28.61 8.17
N GLN A 158 6.92 -27.53 8.42
CA GLN A 158 5.73 -27.61 9.23
C GLN A 158 4.56 -28.26 8.48
N CYS A 159 3.80 -29.12 9.17
CA CYS A 159 2.59 -29.72 8.63
C CYS A 159 1.42 -28.70 8.61
N ASN A 160 0.32 -29.04 7.92
CA ASN A 160 -0.83 -28.14 7.78
C ASN A 160 -1.48 -27.77 9.14
N GLU A 161 -1.47 -28.69 10.08
CA GLU A 161 -2.04 -28.51 11.42
C GLU A 161 -1.18 -27.53 12.22
N GLU A 162 0.14 -27.70 12.24
CA GLU A 162 1.08 -26.80 12.91
C GLU A 162 1.01 -25.39 12.32
N ILE A 163 0.96 -25.26 11.00
CA ILE A 163 0.80 -23.96 10.31
C ILE A 163 -0.55 -23.32 10.65
N ALA A 164 -1.62 -24.11 10.73
CA ALA A 164 -2.96 -23.64 11.09
C ALA A 164 -2.98 -23.07 12.50
N ASP A 165 -2.39 -23.79 13.45
CA ASP A 165 -2.26 -23.37 14.85
C ASP A 165 -1.39 -22.11 14.96
N HIS A 166 -0.23 -22.10 14.32
CA HIS A 166 0.71 -20.97 14.34
C HIS A 166 0.08 -19.67 13.77
N LEU A 167 -0.76 -19.82 12.77
CA LEU A 167 -1.39 -18.70 12.09
C LEU A 167 -2.82 -18.40 12.53
N CYS A 168 -3.35 -19.16 13.53
CA CYS A 168 -4.73 -19.07 13.99
C CYS A 168 -5.76 -19.20 12.83
N LEU A 169 -5.57 -20.18 11.96
CA LEU A 169 -6.42 -20.49 10.82
C LEU A 169 -6.94 -21.92 10.86
N SER A 170 -7.90 -22.24 9.98
CA SER A 170 -8.30 -23.64 9.78
C SER A 170 -7.30 -24.35 8.86
N VAL A 171 -7.14 -25.68 9.06
CA VAL A 171 -6.32 -26.54 8.18
C VAL A 171 -6.77 -26.40 6.71
N ARG A 172 -8.08 -26.32 6.46
CA ARG A 172 -8.65 -26.11 5.13
C ARG A 172 -8.19 -24.78 4.49
N THR A 173 -8.03 -23.73 5.30
CA THR A 173 -7.51 -22.44 4.84
C THR A 173 -6.04 -22.57 4.43
N ILE A 174 -5.24 -23.31 5.20
CA ILE A 174 -3.83 -23.58 4.87
C ILE A 174 -3.71 -24.38 3.57
N GLU A 175 -4.52 -25.42 3.38
CA GLU A 175 -4.57 -26.17 2.12
C GLU A 175 -4.90 -25.28 0.92
N SER A 176 -5.82 -24.36 1.08
CA SER A 176 -6.16 -23.37 0.04
C SER A 176 -4.97 -22.47 -0.28
N HIS A 177 -4.25 -21.95 0.74
CA HIS A 177 -3.05 -21.15 0.54
C HIS A 177 -1.94 -21.95 -0.16
N ARG A 178 -1.69 -23.21 0.24
CA ARG A 178 -0.70 -24.08 -0.42
C ARG A 178 -1.03 -24.32 -1.89
N ARG A 179 -2.31 -24.55 -2.22
CA ARG A 179 -2.76 -24.68 -3.61
C ARG A 179 -2.49 -23.41 -4.42
N THR A 180 -2.80 -22.26 -3.87
CA THR A 180 -2.55 -20.96 -4.51
C THR A 180 -1.04 -20.70 -4.68
N LEU A 181 -0.22 -21.07 -3.70
CA LEU A 181 1.24 -20.99 -3.79
C LEU A 181 1.79 -21.84 -4.96
N LEU A 182 1.37 -23.09 -5.08
CA LEU A 182 1.77 -23.97 -6.18
C LEU A 182 1.34 -23.40 -7.54
N GLN A 183 0.12 -22.89 -7.64
CA GLN A 183 -0.41 -22.30 -8.87
C GLN A 183 0.38 -21.05 -9.27
N LYS A 184 0.61 -20.11 -8.35
CA LYS A 184 1.35 -18.88 -8.59
C LYS A 184 2.83 -19.15 -8.90
N ALA A 185 3.42 -20.13 -8.22
CA ALA A 185 4.78 -20.57 -8.49
C ALA A 185 4.90 -21.39 -9.78
N GLY A 186 3.82 -21.75 -10.45
CA GLY A 186 3.86 -22.62 -11.64
C GLY A 186 4.47 -23.99 -11.36
N THR A 187 4.34 -24.50 -10.13
CA THR A 187 4.89 -25.80 -9.70
C THR A 187 3.76 -26.77 -9.35
N ARG A 188 4.03 -28.08 -9.47
CA ARG A 188 3.04 -29.10 -9.16
C ARG A 188 3.24 -29.73 -7.78
N THR A 189 4.42 -29.55 -7.19
CA THR A 189 4.81 -30.18 -5.93
C THR A 189 5.41 -29.17 -4.97
N LEU A 190 5.34 -29.45 -3.67
CA LEU A 190 5.97 -28.63 -2.64
C LEU A 190 7.50 -28.59 -2.77
N VAL A 191 8.12 -29.70 -3.16
CA VAL A 191 9.56 -29.73 -3.44
C VAL A 191 9.93 -28.79 -4.59
N GLY A 192 9.14 -28.77 -5.66
CA GLY A 192 9.31 -27.82 -6.76
C GLY A 192 9.09 -26.36 -6.33
N LEU A 193 8.12 -26.13 -5.44
CA LEU A 193 7.87 -24.80 -4.85
C LEU A 193 9.08 -24.36 -4.01
N ALA A 194 9.60 -25.23 -3.14
CA ALA A 194 10.75 -24.95 -2.30
C ALA A 194 12.01 -24.65 -3.14
N ALA A 195 12.32 -25.48 -4.12
CA ALA A 195 13.46 -25.28 -5.01
C ALA A 195 13.36 -23.95 -5.78
N ARG A 196 12.14 -23.56 -6.20
CA ARG A 196 11.92 -22.31 -6.89
C ARG A 196 12.00 -21.11 -5.93
N ALA A 197 11.46 -21.23 -4.71
CA ALA A 197 11.50 -20.19 -3.70
C ALA A 197 12.94 -19.79 -3.34
N VAL A 198 13.84 -20.77 -3.20
CA VAL A 198 15.27 -20.53 -2.96
C VAL A 198 15.94 -19.89 -4.18
N ARG A 199 15.68 -20.40 -5.38
CA ARG A 199 16.30 -19.88 -6.61
C ARG A 199 15.89 -18.46 -6.95
N GLU A 200 14.61 -18.10 -6.72
CA GLU A 200 14.06 -16.78 -7.00
C GLU A 200 14.21 -15.82 -5.80
N GLY A 201 14.73 -16.31 -4.64
CA GLY A 201 14.95 -15.50 -3.45
C GLY A 201 13.68 -15.06 -2.71
N TRP A 202 12.57 -15.78 -2.85
CA TRP A 202 11.30 -15.45 -2.17
C TRP A 202 11.34 -15.70 -0.66
N VAL A 203 12.22 -16.56 -0.22
CA VAL A 203 12.50 -16.86 1.19
C VAL A 203 14.02 -16.91 1.37
N ALA A 204 14.49 -16.23 2.42
CA ALA A 204 15.88 -16.22 2.85
C ALA A 204 16.02 -17.04 4.11
#